data_c1fbd3d09a85bc9179d673f34da20197
#
_entry.id   c1fbd3d09a85bc9179d673f34da20197
#
_cell.length_a   1.000
_cell.length_b   1.000
_cell.length_c   1.000
_cell.angle_alpha   90.00
_cell.angle_beta   90.00
_cell.angle_gamma   90.00
#
_symmetry.space_group_name_H-M   'P 1'
#
loop_
_entity.id
_entity.type
_entity.pdbx_description
1 polymer ?
#
loop_
_entity_poly.entity_id
_entity_poly.type
_entity_poly.pdbx_seq_one_letter_code
_entity_poly.pdbx_strand_id
1 'polypeptide(L)'
;MQTALAQIEAHDCHRPDTVERKQNALRAVLQAVSLTQRYLTKSRKSPKDLAAEAEIAEQWTHAASCLDDIGDWTLAQKCFRSARYWQQQNPYL
;
A
#
# COMPACT_ATOMS: atom_id res chain seq x y z
N MET A 1 20.22 -29.13 4.15
CA MET A 1 19.59 -29.00 4.47
C MET A 1 18.94 -28.79 4.69
N GLN A 2 19.14 -28.29 4.45
CA GLN A 2 18.62 -27.97 4.75
C GLN A 2 17.92 -27.91 5.10
N THR A 3 18.33 -27.65 4.98
CA THR A 3 17.63 -27.50 5.36
C THR A 3 16.85 -27.62 5.79
N ALA A 4 17.27 -27.55 5.86
CA ALA A 4 16.61 -27.34 6.36
C ALA A 4 16.20 -27.17 6.86
N LEU A 5 16.50 -27.16 6.72
CA LEU A 5 16.14 -26.76 7.21
C LEU A 5 15.86 -26.23 7.47
N ALA A 6 16.21 -26.32 7.30
CA ALA A 6 15.94 -25.64 7.52
C ALA A 6 15.45 -25.27 7.43
N GLN A 7 15.54 -25.24 7.36
CA GLN A 7 14.97 -24.73 7.27
C GLN A 7 14.30 -24.55 7.62
N ILE A 8 14.37 -24.51 7.83
CA ILE A 8 13.74 -24.16 8.14
C ILE A 8 13.31 -23.78 8.65
N GLU A 9 13.54 -23.61 8.80
CA GLU A 9 13.16 -23.07 9.12
C GLU A 9 12.79 -22.46 9.62
N ALA A 10 12.88 -22.21 9.96
CA ALA A 10 12.60 -21.57 10.41
C ALA A 10 12.38 -20.57 10.19
N HIS A 11 12.34 -20.14 10.30
CA HIS A 11 12.09 -19.32 10.14
C HIS A 11 12.08 -18.31 10.35
N ASP A 12 11.59 -17.85 10.56
CA ASP A 12 12.47 -17.04 10.95
C ASP A 12 12.46 -15.66 10.44
N CYS A 13 12.45 -14.75 11.36
CA CYS A 13 12.14 -13.39 11.06
C CYS A 13 13.34 -12.59 10.58
N HIS A 14 14.51 -13.19 10.51
CA HIS A 14 15.63 -12.45 9.97
C HIS A 14 15.88 -12.73 8.52
N ARG A 15 14.98 -13.34 7.83
CA ARG A 15 15.16 -13.61 6.42
C ARG A 15 15.24 -12.32 5.65
N PRO A 16 16.08 -12.25 4.62
CA PRO A 16 16.14 -11.07 3.78
C PRO A 16 14.80 -10.68 3.17
N ASP A 17 13.96 -11.67 2.86
CA ASP A 17 12.65 -11.38 2.28
C ASP A 17 11.75 -10.65 3.26
N THR A 18 11.90 -10.83 4.57
CA THR A 18 11.14 -10.10 5.57
C THR A 18 11.49 -8.61 5.54
N VAL A 19 12.78 -8.30 5.48
CA VAL A 19 13.24 -6.91 5.37
C VAL A 19 12.75 -6.30 4.08
N GLU A 20 12.88 -7.04 3.00
CA GLU A 20 12.43 -6.62 1.68
C GLU A 20 10.95 -6.31 1.66
N ARG A 21 10.16 -7.16 2.29
CA ARG A 21 8.70 -6.97 2.33
C ARG A 21 8.33 -5.72 3.11
N LYS A 22 9.04 -5.44 4.20
CA LYS A 22 8.82 -4.21 4.97
C LYS A 22 9.18 -2.98 4.13
N GLN A 23 10.29 -3.04 3.41
CA GLN A 23 10.69 -1.95 2.54
C GLN A 23 9.68 -1.74 1.42
N ASN A 24 9.16 -2.82 0.86
CA ASN A 24 8.15 -2.73 -0.20
C ASN A 24 6.86 -2.12 0.34
N ALA A 25 6.47 -2.47 1.55
CA ALA A 25 5.28 -1.90 2.17
C ALA A 25 5.44 -0.40 2.39
N LEU A 26 6.59 0.02 2.91
CA LEU A 26 6.86 1.44 3.11
C LEU A 26 6.88 2.20 1.78
N ARG A 27 7.48 1.59 0.77
CA ARG A 27 7.54 2.20 -0.56
C ARG A 27 6.12 2.37 -1.13
N ALA A 28 5.27 1.37 -0.94
CA ALA A 28 3.90 1.43 -1.41
C ALA A 28 3.13 2.57 -0.74
N VAL A 29 3.31 2.73 0.58
CA VAL A 29 2.68 3.83 1.32
C VAL A 29 3.16 5.18 0.80
N LEU A 30 4.46 5.32 0.61
CA LEU A 30 5.03 6.57 0.11
C LEU A 30 4.53 6.90 -1.28
N GLN A 31 4.38 5.90 -2.13
CA GLN A 31 3.83 6.10 -3.47
C GLN A 31 2.38 6.56 -3.41
N ALA A 32 1.58 5.95 -2.54
CA ALA A 32 0.19 6.34 -2.38
C ALA A 32 0.07 7.78 -1.89
N VAL A 33 0.88 8.15 -0.89
CA VAL A 33 0.89 9.52 -0.36
C VAL A 33 1.31 10.51 -1.44
N SER A 34 2.38 10.20 -2.15
CA SER A 34 2.92 11.07 -3.18
C SER A 34 1.92 11.32 -4.30
N LEU A 35 1.28 10.24 -4.75
CA LEU A 35 0.28 10.33 -5.81
C LEU A 35 -0.92 11.17 -5.36
N THR A 36 -1.36 10.95 -4.12
CA THR A 36 -2.46 11.70 -3.55
C THR A 36 -2.13 13.19 -3.47
N GLN A 37 -0.95 13.53 -2.98
CA GLN A 37 -0.53 14.92 -2.86
C GLN A 37 -0.45 15.61 -4.21
N ARG A 38 0.08 14.92 -5.20
CA ARG A 38 0.17 15.48 -6.55
C ARG A 38 -1.20 15.74 -7.13
N TYR A 39 -2.12 14.82 -6.93
CA TYR A 39 -3.48 15.00 -7.41
C TYR A 39 -4.16 16.20 -6.73
N LEU A 40 -4.04 16.29 -5.41
CA LEU A 40 -4.67 17.38 -4.66
C LEU A 40 -4.11 18.74 -5.07
N THR A 41 -2.81 18.80 -5.35
CA THR A 41 -2.20 20.03 -5.81
C THR A 41 -2.72 20.44 -7.19
N LYS A 42 -2.84 19.46 -8.08
CA LYS A 42 -3.34 19.69 -9.44
C LYS A 42 -4.82 20.03 -9.46
N SER A 43 -5.62 19.40 -8.61
CA SER A 43 -7.07 19.54 -8.66
C SER A 43 -7.54 20.94 -8.31
N ARG A 44 -6.67 21.75 -7.71
CA ARG A 44 -7.00 23.17 -7.45
C ARG A 44 -7.15 23.95 -8.73
N LYS A 45 -6.54 23.50 -9.81
CA LYS A 45 -6.51 24.21 -11.09
C LYS A 45 -7.13 23.43 -12.24
N SER A 46 -7.45 22.16 -12.00
CA SER A 46 -7.92 21.26 -13.05
C SER A 46 -9.23 20.62 -12.65
N PRO A 47 -10.05 20.23 -13.64
CA PRO A 47 -11.27 19.50 -13.32
C PRO A 47 -10.97 18.15 -12.66
N LYS A 48 -11.98 17.60 -12.04
CA LYS A 48 -11.90 16.31 -11.39
C LYS A 48 -11.50 15.24 -12.42
N ASP A 49 -10.54 14.39 -12.04
CA ASP A 49 -10.02 13.33 -12.89
C ASP A 49 -10.35 11.98 -12.26
N LEU A 50 -11.39 11.34 -12.76
CA LEU A 50 -11.86 10.07 -12.20
C LEU A 50 -10.84 8.96 -12.37
N ALA A 51 -10.10 8.95 -13.47
CA ALA A 51 -9.07 7.94 -13.69
C ALA A 51 -7.94 8.07 -12.68
N ALA A 52 -7.54 9.31 -12.38
CA ALA A 52 -6.50 9.56 -11.39
C ALA A 52 -6.97 9.17 -10.00
N GLU A 53 -8.23 9.45 -9.66
CA GLU A 53 -8.79 9.06 -8.37
C GLU A 53 -8.87 7.54 -8.22
N ALA A 54 -9.20 6.84 -9.31
CA ALA A 54 -9.22 5.39 -9.29
C ALA A 54 -7.82 4.83 -9.03
N GLU A 55 -6.81 5.42 -9.64
CA GLU A 55 -5.44 5.02 -9.42
C GLU A 55 -4.99 5.26 -7.99
N ILE A 56 -5.39 6.39 -7.41
CA ILE A 56 -5.10 6.69 -6.01
C ILE A 56 -5.70 5.63 -5.09
N ALA A 57 -6.97 5.29 -5.31
CA ALA A 57 -7.64 4.25 -4.53
C ALA A 57 -6.90 2.93 -4.63
N GLU A 58 -6.47 2.58 -5.83
CA GLU A 58 -5.73 1.36 -6.08
C GLU A 58 -4.41 1.34 -5.34
N GLN A 59 -3.68 2.46 -5.35
CA GLN A 59 -2.40 2.56 -4.65
C GLN A 59 -2.57 2.42 -3.14
N TRP A 60 -3.60 3.02 -2.58
CA TRP A 60 -3.88 2.87 -1.15
C TRP A 60 -4.25 1.44 -0.80
N THR A 61 -5.02 0.78 -1.65
CA THR A 61 -5.38 -0.64 -1.47
C THR A 61 -4.13 -1.51 -1.50
N HIS A 62 -3.25 -1.25 -2.45
CA HIS A 62 -2.00 -2.00 -2.57
C HIS A 62 -1.13 -1.80 -1.32
N ALA A 63 -1.00 -0.56 -0.85
CA ALA A 63 -0.23 -0.26 0.35
C ALA A 63 -0.81 -0.99 1.57
N ALA A 64 -2.14 -0.99 1.69
CA ALA A 64 -2.82 -1.69 2.77
C ALA A 64 -2.54 -3.18 2.74
N SER A 65 -2.57 -3.78 1.54
CA SER A 65 -2.30 -5.20 1.38
C SER A 65 -0.87 -5.54 1.79
N CYS A 66 0.09 -4.70 1.40
CA CYS A 66 1.48 -4.93 1.77
C CYS A 66 1.69 -4.84 3.28
N LEU A 67 1.03 -3.88 3.93
CA LEU A 67 1.12 -3.72 5.38
C LEU A 67 0.46 -4.87 6.11
N ASP A 68 -0.68 -5.33 5.61
CA ASP A 68 -1.36 -6.48 6.17
C ASP A 68 -0.47 -7.72 6.10
N ASP A 69 0.23 -7.87 4.99
CA ASP A 69 1.11 -9.02 4.76
C ASP A 69 2.27 -9.08 5.76
N ILE A 70 2.74 -7.93 6.25
CA ILE A 70 3.81 -7.89 7.26
C ILE A 70 3.27 -7.74 8.68
N GLY A 71 1.96 -7.80 8.85
CA GLY A 71 1.34 -7.79 10.17
C GLY A 71 1.13 -6.42 10.79
N ASP A 72 1.34 -5.35 10.05
CA ASP A 72 1.08 -3.99 10.55
C ASP A 72 -0.37 -3.63 10.29
N TRP A 73 -1.25 -4.19 11.08
CA TRP A 73 -2.68 -4.07 10.85
C TRP A 73 -3.23 -2.68 11.13
N THR A 74 -2.64 -1.99 12.09
CA THR A 74 -3.07 -0.63 12.43
C THR A 74 -2.88 0.30 11.24
N LEU A 75 -1.70 0.28 10.66
CA LEU A 75 -1.43 1.13 9.51
C LEU A 75 -2.16 0.63 8.27
N ALA A 76 -2.30 -0.69 8.13
CA ALA A 76 -3.06 -1.25 7.02
C ALA A 76 -4.50 -0.76 7.02
N GLN A 77 -5.13 -0.70 8.19
CA GLN A 77 -6.50 -0.20 8.30
C GLN A 77 -6.61 1.26 7.90
N LYS A 78 -5.62 2.06 8.26
CA LYS A 78 -5.62 3.47 7.85
C LYS A 78 -5.54 3.60 6.34
N CYS A 79 -4.73 2.77 5.71
CA CYS A 79 -4.62 2.77 4.26
C CYS A 79 -5.91 2.27 3.59
N PHE A 80 -6.56 1.26 4.16
CA PHE A 80 -7.86 0.80 3.65
C PHE A 80 -8.91 1.89 3.73
N ARG A 81 -8.91 2.68 4.82
CA ARG A 81 -9.83 3.80 4.93
C ARG A 81 -9.58 4.84 3.85
N SER A 82 -8.32 5.13 3.59
CA SER A 82 -7.97 6.07 2.52
C SER A 82 -8.43 5.54 1.17
N ALA A 83 -8.20 4.26 0.91
CA ALA A 83 -8.65 3.63 -0.32
C ALA A 83 -10.16 3.75 -0.47
N ARG A 84 -10.90 3.48 0.60
CA ARG A 84 -12.36 3.55 0.57
C ARG A 84 -12.83 4.98 0.33
N TYR A 85 -12.18 5.94 0.95
CA TYR A 85 -12.52 7.34 0.74
C TYR A 85 -12.44 7.70 -0.76
N TRP A 86 -11.34 7.31 -1.40
CA TRP A 86 -11.16 7.63 -2.82
C TRP A 86 -12.11 6.83 -3.72
N GLN A 87 -12.44 5.61 -3.32
CA GLN A 87 -13.45 4.82 -4.05
C GLN A 87 -14.82 5.48 -4.00
N GLN A 88 -15.18 6.05 -2.85
CA GLN A 88 -16.46 6.73 -2.70
C GLN A 88 -16.55 8.01 -3.52
N GLN A 89 -15.41 8.64 -3.79
CA GLN A 89 -15.37 9.83 -4.63
C GLN A 89 -15.60 9.50 -6.09
N ASN A 90 -15.43 8.26 -6.48
CA ASN A 90 -15.51 7.85 -7.88
C ASN A 90 -16.68 6.89 -8.06
N PRO A 91 -17.78 7.33 -8.73
CA PRO A 91 -18.97 6.50 -8.87
C PRO A 91 -18.78 5.27 -9.75
N TYR A 92 -17.64 5.16 -10.43
CA TYR A 92 -17.36 4.03 -11.31
C TYR A 92 -16.51 2.95 -10.66
N LEU A 93 -16.18 3.08 -9.38
CA LEU A 93 -15.41 2.07 -8.66
C LEU A 93 -16.26 1.13 -7.79
#